data_19929e8dd1307745b956eff8c45d786f
#
_entry.id   19929e8dd1307745b956eff8c45d786f
#
_cell.length_a   1.000
_cell.length_b   1.000
_cell.length_c   1.000
_cell.angle_alpha   90.00
_cell.angle_beta   90.00
_cell.angle_gamma   90.00
#
_symmetry.space_group_name_H-M   'P 1'
#
loop_
_entity.id
_entity.type
_entity.pdbx_description
1 polymer ?
#
loop_
_entity_poly.entity_id
_entity_poly.type
_entity_poly.pdbx_seq_one_letter_code
_entity_poly.pdbx_strand_id
1 'polypeptide(L)'
;MDKERRVVVKIEKPEGQMCYNYTFVVTNMISTPKSVIMFYANRGTMENFIKEAKNGFTFDSMSSSNFIANTNKLQLAMLAYNFNNWFIRLVLSKSIISNRIDTIRLKLIKIAAKIVTGGRIFNI
;
A
#
# COMPACT_ATOMS: atom_id res chain seq x y z
N MET A 1 -23.44 4.38 -30.32
CA MET A 1 -23.10 5.82 -30.40
C MET A 1 -21.74 5.99 -29.75
N ASP A 2 -20.69 6.18 -30.55
CA ASP A 2 -19.37 6.50 -30.03
C ASP A 2 -19.37 7.92 -29.49
N LYS A 3 -19.20 8.04 -28.18
CA LYS A 3 -19.01 9.33 -27.53
C LYS A 3 -17.56 9.74 -27.70
N GLU A 4 -17.32 10.94 -28.22
CA GLU A 4 -16.00 11.55 -28.23
C GLU A 4 -15.43 11.58 -26.81
N ARG A 5 -14.20 11.10 -26.67
CA ARG A 5 -13.49 11.07 -25.38
C ARG A 5 -12.34 12.06 -25.42
N ARG A 6 -12.20 12.81 -24.34
CA ARG A 6 -11.10 13.74 -24.16
C ARG A 6 -9.79 12.98 -23.90
N VAL A 7 -8.73 13.37 -24.61
CA VAL A 7 -7.37 12.87 -24.37
C VAL A 7 -6.51 13.99 -23.83
N VAL A 8 -5.85 13.72 -22.70
CA VAL A 8 -4.88 14.63 -22.09
C VAL A 8 -3.50 14.01 -22.27
N VAL A 9 -2.57 14.79 -22.83
CA VAL A 9 -1.20 14.35 -23.07
C VAL A 9 -0.25 15.06 -22.11
N LYS A 10 0.58 14.29 -21.41
CA LYS A 10 1.70 14.78 -20.61
C LYS A 10 2.99 14.53 -21.40
N ILE A 11 3.78 15.56 -21.58
CA ILE A 11 5.06 15.51 -22.28
C ILE A 11 6.14 15.89 -21.24
N GLU A 12 7.09 15.02 -21.00
CA GLU A 12 8.20 15.24 -20.09
C GLU A 12 9.53 14.94 -20.76
N LYS A 13 10.53 15.73 -20.46
CA LYS A 13 11.93 15.44 -20.80
C LYS A 13 12.74 15.31 -19.52
N PRO A 14 12.92 14.06 -19.00
CA PRO A 14 13.76 13.85 -17.82
C PRO A 14 15.21 14.28 -18.08
N GLU A 15 15.86 14.77 -17.05
CA GLU A 15 17.30 15.11 -17.13
C GLU A 15 18.11 13.85 -17.49
N GLY A 16 19.04 14.01 -18.44
CA GLY A 16 19.88 12.91 -18.93
C GLY A 16 19.26 12.02 -20.00
N GLN A 17 17.99 12.27 -20.41
CA GLN A 17 17.39 11.57 -21.54
C GLN A 17 17.35 12.44 -22.79
N MET A 18 17.67 11.81 -23.94
CA MET A 18 17.61 12.52 -25.24
C MET A 18 16.17 12.63 -25.78
N CYS A 19 15.27 11.70 -25.42
CA CYS A 19 13.91 11.61 -25.93
C CYS A 19 12.89 12.13 -24.92
N TYR A 20 11.74 12.62 -25.45
CA TYR A 20 10.59 13.00 -24.65
C TYR A 20 9.77 11.75 -24.27
N ASN A 21 9.26 11.74 -23.05
CA ASN A 21 8.28 10.75 -22.59
C ASN A 21 6.87 11.31 -22.81
N TYR A 22 6.02 10.53 -23.47
CA TYR A 22 4.63 10.89 -23.73
C TYR A 22 3.70 9.98 -22.94
N THR A 23 2.81 10.57 -22.14
CA THR A 23 1.76 9.84 -21.41
C THR A 23 0.41 10.32 -21.89
N PHE A 24 -0.42 9.40 -22.38
CA PHE A 24 -1.77 9.68 -22.87
C PHE A 24 -2.79 9.20 -21.84
N VAL A 25 -3.66 10.10 -21.38
CA VAL A 25 -4.74 9.79 -20.46
C VAL A 25 -6.07 10.09 -21.12
N VAL A 26 -6.86 9.05 -21.36
CA VAL A 26 -8.23 9.16 -21.87
C VAL A 26 -9.17 9.34 -20.70
N THR A 27 -10.01 10.38 -20.72
CA THR A 27 -10.88 10.71 -19.60
C THR A 27 -12.19 11.34 -20.07
N ASN A 28 -13.22 11.23 -19.25
CA ASN A 28 -14.46 11.98 -19.34
C ASN A 28 -14.51 13.18 -18.36
N MET A 29 -13.44 13.39 -17.60
CA MET A 29 -13.35 14.50 -16.63
C MET A 29 -13.27 15.85 -17.36
N ILE A 30 -14.01 16.84 -16.84
CA ILE A 30 -14.03 18.22 -17.37
C ILE A 30 -12.90 19.08 -16.76
N SER A 31 -12.21 18.54 -15.75
CA SER A 31 -11.13 19.22 -15.01
C SER A 31 -9.97 19.68 -15.90
N THR A 32 -9.13 20.57 -15.36
CA THR A 32 -7.93 21.05 -16.07
C THR A 32 -6.98 19.91 -16.44
N PRO A 33 -6.20 19.98 -17.51
CA PRO A 33 -5.25 18.93 -17.89
C PRO A 33 -4.29 18.57 -16.75
N LYS A 34 -3.81 19.56 -16.01
CA LYS A 34 -2.94 19.38 -14.84
C LYS A 34 -3.62 18.53 -13.76
N SER A 35 -4.88 18.82 -13.44
CA SER A 35 -5.64 18.07 -12.43
C SER A 35 -5.85 16.61 -12.85
N VAL A 36 -6.13 16.37 -14.15
CA VAL A 36 -6.28 15.01 -14.69
C VAL A 36 -4.98 14.22 -14.55
N ILE A 37 -3.84 14.82 -14.90
CA ILE A 37 -2.53 14.18 -14.77
C ILE A 37 -2.17 13.92 -13.30
N MET A 38 -2.43 14.85 -12.40
CA MET A 38 -2.21 14.65 -10.96
C MET A 38 -3.09 13.54 -10.38
N PHE A 39 -4.36 13.50 -10.79
CA PHE A 39 -5.27 12.42 -10.40
C PHE A 39 -4.77 11.06 -10.88
N TYR A 40 -4.34 10.98 -12.14
CA TYR A 40 -3.77 9.75 -12.71
C TYR A 40 -2.47 9.33 -12.01
N ALA A 41 -1.61 10.28 -11.64
CA ALA A 41 -0.36 9.98 -10.91
C ALA A 41 -0.61 9.31 -9.53
N ASN A 42 -1.73 9.61 -8.88
CA ASN A 42 -2.13 8.98 -7.62
C ASN A 42 -2.44 7.48 -7.76
N ARG A 43 -2.65 6.97 -8.99
CA ARG A 43 -2.78 5.54 -9.26
C ARG A 43 -1.57 4.75 -8.79
N GLY A 44 -0.36 5.26 -9.03
CA GLY A 44 0.88 4.62 -8.56
C GLY A 44 0.94 4.47 -7.03
N THR A 45 0.42 5.46 -6.31
CA THR A 45 0.30 5.41 -4.85
C THR A 45 -0.66 4.32 -4.41
N MET A 46 -1.82 4.20 -5.07
CA MET A 46 -2.80 3.14 -4.78
C MET A 46 -2.22 1.75 -5.07
N GLU A 47 -1.52 1.59 -6.19
CA GLU A 47 -0.86 0.32 -6.54
C GLU A 47 0.19 -0.09 -5.50
N ASN A 48 0.95 0.87 -4.96
CA ASN A 48 1.89 0.62 -3.86
C ASN A 48 1.18 0.16 -2.59
N PHE A 49 0.05 0.78 -2.21
CA PHE A 49 -0.74 0.34 -1.06
C PHE A 49 -1.30 -1.07 -1.24
N ILE A 50 -1.82 -1.39 -2.42
CA ILE A 50 -2.31 -2.75 -2.73
C ILE A 50 -1.17 -3.76 -2.66
N LYS A 51 0.01 -3.43 -3.20
CA LYS A 51 1.20 -4.29 -3.14
C LYS A 51 1.67 -4.53 -1.70
N GLU A 52 1.67 -3.49 -0.88
CA GLU A 52 2.02 -3.60 0.54
C GLU A 52 1.00 -4.47 1.29
N ALA A 53 -0.29 -4.27 1.03
CA ALA A 53 -1.36 -5.05 1.62
C ALA A 53 -1.29 -6.54 1.23
N LYS A 54 -0.96 -6.84 -0.02
CA LYS A 54 -0.72 -8.22 -0.47
C LYS A 54 0.47 -8.86 0.24
N ASN A 55 1.61 -8.17 0.27
CA ASN A 55 2.83 -8.71 0.86
C ASN A 55 2.76 -8.81 2.38
N GLY A 56 2.19 -7.80 3.04
CA GLY A 56 2.18 -7.71 4.50
C GLY A 56 0.95 -8.32 5.18
N PHE A 57 -0.20 -8.40 4.50
CA PHE A 57 -1.48 -8.82 5.09
C PHE A 57 -2.19 -9.92 4.31
N THR A 58 -1.50 -10.55 3.35
CA THR A 58 -2.01 -11.71 2.60
C THR A 58 -3.37 -11.47 1.91
N PHE A 59 -3.58 -10.28 1.33
CA PHE A 59 -4.83 -9.91 0.66
C PHE A 59 -5.18 -10.83 -0.52
N ASP A 60 -4.18 -11.44 -1.14
CA ASP A 60 -4.32 -12.37 -2.27
C ASP A 60 -4.41 -13.84 -1.86
N SER A 61 -4.22 -14.15 -0.57
CA SER A 61 -4.27 -15.53 -0.08
C SER A 61 -5.70 -15.90 0.31
N MET A 62 -6.42 -16.49 -0.64
CA MET A 62 -7.76 -17.04 -0.39
C MET A 62 -7.63 -18.44 0.20
N SER A 63 -8.28 -18.68 1.35
CA SER A 63 -8.17 -19.95 2.10
C SER A 63 -9.40 -20.84 1.97
N SER A 64 -10.44 -20.40 1.27
CA SER A 64 -11.69 -21.13 1.13
C SER A 64 -12.22 -21.02 -0.30
N SER A 65 -13.01 -22.00 -0.72
CA SER A 65 -13.83 -21.93 -1.94
C SER A 65 -15.11 -21.09 -1.75
N ASN A 66 -15.46 -20.78 -0.49
CA ASN A 66 -16.64 -19.99 -0.17
C ASN A 66 -16.36 -18.49 -0.30
N PHE A 67 -17.13 -17.80 -1.14
CA PHE A 67 -17.00 -16.38 -1.38
C PHE A 67 -17.18 -15.53 -0.11
N ILE A 68 -18.18 -15.85 0.72
CA ILE A 68 -18.49 -15.09 1.95
C ILE A 68 -17.33 -15.21 2.95
N ALA A 69 -16.76 -16.42 3.10
CA ALA A 69 -15.62 -16.64 3.99
C ALA A 69 -14.38 -15.83 3.54
N ASN A 70 -14.11 -15.82 2.24
CA ASN A 70 -13.01 -15.03 1.68
C ASN A 70 -13.24 -13.52 1.81
N THR A 71 -14.49 -13.05 1.63
CA THR A 71 -14.85 -11.65 1.84
C THR A 71 -14.62 -11.21 3.28
N ASN A 72 -15.04 -12.01 4.26
CA ASN A 72 -14.81 -11.73 5.67
C ASN A 72 -13.30 -11.69 6.01
N LYS A 73 -12.53 -12.64 5.46
CA LYS A 73 -11.07 -12.64 5.62
C LYS A 73 -10.44 -11.37 5.06
N LEU A 74 -10.86 -10.94 3.87
CA LEU A 74 -10.37 -9.71 3.26
C LEU A 74 -10.71 -8.47 4.10
N GLN A 75 -11.92 -8.39 4.63
CA GLN A 75 -12.35 -7.28 5.51
C GLN A 75 -11.50 -7.21 6.78
N LEU A 76 -11.23 -8.35 7.41
CA LEU A 76 -10.34 -8.42 8.58
C LEU A 76 -8.91 -8.00 8.25
N ALA A 77 -8.40 -8.42 7.10
CA ALA A 77 -7.07 -8.02 6.64
C ALA A 77 -7.01 -6.52 6.32
N MET A 78 -8.06 -5.93 5.73
CA MET A 78 -8.17 -4.48 5.53
C MET A 78 -8.19 -3.71 6.85
N LEU A 79 -8.93 -4.20 7.85
CA LEU A 79 -8.96 -3.60 9.17
C LEU A 79 -7.57 -3.63 9.82
N ALA A 80 -6.89 -4.76 9.77
CA ALA A 80 -5.52 -4.91 10.27
C ALA A 80 -4.52 -3.99 9.55
N TYR A 81 -4.64 -3.84 8.24
CA TYR A 81 -3.83 -2.91 7.46
C TYR A 81 -4.06 -1.45 7.87
N ASN A 82 -5.31 -1.03 8.02
CA ASN A 82 -5.65 0.32 8.46
C ASN A 82 -5.17 0.60 9.89
N PHE A 83 -5.35 -0.36 10.79
CA PHE A 83 -4.83 -0.27 12.16
C PHE A 83 -3.31 -0.14 12.18
N ASN A 84 -2.60 -0.93 11.38
CA ASN A 84 -1.15 -0.84 11.26
C ASN A 84 -0.70 0.54 10.75
N ASN A 85 -1.37 1.09 9.72
CA ASN A 85 -1.06 2.42 9.21
C ASN A 85 -1.29 3.51 10.27
N TRP A 86 -2.36 3.39 11.03
CA TRP A 86 -2.66 4.29 12.13
C TRP A 86 -1.59 4.18 13.24
N PHE A 87 -1.23 2.96 13.66
CA PHE A 87 -0.19 2.69 14.65
C PHE A 87 1.17 3.26 14.24
N ILE A 88 1.59 3.01 13.01
CA ILE A 88 2.85 3.55 12.47
C ILE A 88 2.90 5.08 12.57
N ARG A 89 1.81 5.74 12.20
CA ARG A 89 1.76 7.22 12.15
C ARG A 89 1.71 7.87 13.53
N LEU A 90 1.07 7.25 14.50
CA LEU A 90 0.83 7.85 15.82
C LEU A 90 1.82 7.41 16.89
N VAL A 91 2.35 6.20 16.80
CA VAL A 91 3.14 5.59 17.86
C VAL A 91 4.61 5.51 17.51
N LEU A 92 4.96 5.25 16.25
CA LEU A 92 6.35 5.02 15.87
C LEU A 92 7.11 6.31 15.58
N SER A 93 8.41 6.28 15.85
CA SER A 93 9.32 7.38 15.52
C SER A 93 9.48 7.55 14.00
N LYS A 94 9.80 8.76 13.57
CA LYS A 94 10.00 9.09 12.14
C LYS A 94 11.04 8.20 11.45
N SER A 95 12.02 7.69 12.18
CA SER A 95 13.06 6.78 11.66
C SER A 95 12.53 5.39 11.28
N ILE A 96 11.40 4.98 11.85
CA ILE A 96 10.79 3.65 11.61
C ILE A 96 9.65 3.73 10.60
N ILE A 97 8.99 4.89 10.47
CA ILE A 97 7.82 5.09 9.59
C ILE A 97 8.09 4.71 8.14
N SER A 98 9.30 4.95 7.62
CA SER A 98 9.68 4.64 6.24
C SER A 98 9.97 3.17 5.98
N ASN A 99 10.00 2.34 7.03
CA ASN A 99 10.30 0.92 6.89
C ASN A 99 9.09 0.14 6.35
N ARG A 100 9.39 -0.95 5.64
CA ARG A 100 8.36 -1.92 5.24
C ARG A 100 7.79 -2.62 6.48
N ILE A 101 6.55 -3.07 6.36
CA ILE A 101 5.84 -3.74 7.46
C ILE A 101 6.59 -4.96 8.02
N ASP A 102 7.26 -5.73 7.17
CA ASP A 102 8.06 -6.88 7.61
C ASP A 102 9.23 -6.46 8.49
N THR A 103 9.87 -5.33 8.17
CA THR A 103 10.94 -4.75 8.98
C THR A 103 10.40 -4.24 10.32
N ILE A 104 9.21 -3.63 10.32
CA ILE A 104 8.54 -3.16 11.55
C ILE A 104 8.20 -4.36 12.43
N ARG A 105 7.63 -5.43 11.87
CA ARG A 105 7.34 -6.67 12.60
C ARG A 105 8.62 -7.30 13.18
N LEU A 106 9.71 -7.31 12.41
CA LEU A 106 10.99 -7.84 12.90
C LEU A 106 11.50 -7.05 14.09
N LYS A 107 11.43 -5.73 14.04
CA LYS A 107 11.95 -4.84 15.09
C LYS A 107 11.08 -4.78 16.35
N LEU A 108 9.76 -4.93 16.21
CA LEU A 108 8.82 -4.71 17.31
C LEU A 108 8.24 -6.01 17.88
N ILE A 109 8.06 -7.03 17.07
CA ILE A 109 7.34 -8.25 17.47
C ILE A 109 8.28 -9.45 17.57
N LYS A 110 9.15 -9.61 16.58
CA LYS A 110 10.10 -10.74 16.53
C LYS A 110 11.38 -10.42 17.32
N ILE A 111 11.24 -10.12 18.60
CA ILE A 111 12.37 -9.89 19.49
C ILE A 111 12.82 -11.25 20.02
N ALA A 112 14.13 -11.54 19.93
CA ALA A 112 14.69 -12.75 20.52
C ALA A 112 14.55 -12.70 22.04
N ALA A 113 13.88 -13.69 22.61
CA ALA A 113 13.70 -13.82 24.04
C ALA A 113 14.10 -15.23 24.48
N LYS A 114 14.70 -15.33 25.67
CA LYS A 114 15.00 -16.60 26.34
C LYS A 114 14.09 -16.73 27.55
N ILE A 115 13.27 -17.74 27.57
CA ILE A 115 12.44 -18.06 28.74
C ILE A 115 13.33 -18.73 29.79
N VAL A 116 13.44 -18.14 30.95
CA VAL A 116 14.14 -18.73 32.12
C VAL A 116 13.09 -19.11 33.15
N THR A 117 13.02 -20.40 33.47
CA THR A 117 12.17 -20.90 34.52
C THR A 117 12.95 -20.91 35.85
N GLY A 118 12.55 -20.08 36.78
CA GLY A 118 13.14 -20.03 38.11
C GLY A 118 12.02 -20.05 39.14
N GLY A 119 11.90 -21.13 39.91
CA GLY A 119 10.89 -21.28 40.91
C GLY A 119 9.44 -21.18 40.38
N ARG A 120 8.63 -20.24 40.87
CA ARG A 120 7.23 -20.02 40.48
C ARG A 120 7.05 -18.84 39.51
N ILE A 121 8.15 -18.22 39.04
CA ILE A 121 8.10 -16.99 38.24
C ILE A 121 8.74 -17.28 36.86
N PHE A 122 8.01 -16.92 35.79
CA PHE A 122 8.55 -16.88 34.43
C PHE A 122 9.15 -15.50 34.19
N ASN A 123 10.45 -15.42 33.98
CA ASN A 123 11.12 -14.19 33.55
C ASN A 123 11.35 -14.28 32.00
N ILE A 124 10.85 -13.28 31.29
CA ILE A 124 10.98 -13.13 29.83
C ILE A 124 12.06 -12.10 29.54
#